data_c076eae6dcb0dbaff3976e11d826dcf5
#
_entry.id   c076eae6dcb0dbaff3976e11d826dcf5
#
_cell.length_a   1.000
_cell.length_b   1.000
_cell.length_c   1.000
_cell.angle_alpha   90.00
_cell.angle_beta   90.00
_cell.angle_gamma   90.00
#
_symmetry.space_group_name_H-M   'P 1'
#
loop_
_entity.id
_entity.type
_entity.pdbx_description
1 polymer ?
#
loop_
_entity_poly.entity_id
_entity_poly.type
_entity_poly.pdbx_seq_one_letter_code
_entity_poly.pdbx_strand_id
1 'polypeptide(L)'
;MALGTDQVTTTIAGNFIPELWSDEVIGAYKSNLVVANVVTKLNHKGKKGDTIHIPVPNRGSASAKSANTQVTLSAATNSVINVSIDKHYEYSKLIEDIAEVQALASMRKFYTDDAGYALATQVDDDLVTLWEALQGGTAGGDDANAWETAYIGSTGTTLYTGNSSNAADITDAGLRALILRLDNANVPMDNRSLIIPPIVSSDLLALSRFTEQAYIGSGDAIKTGKIGQIYGVDVLVSTNCPTTTTADTATDRVGCLLHKDALVLAEQVGVRSQTQYKQEYLGDLFTSDTIYGVAELRNDAGVAFVVPGT
;
A
#
# COMPACT_ATOMS: atom_id res chain seq x y z
N MET A 1 -14.96 -19.83 70.10
CA MET A 1 -15.96 -20.31 69.14
C MET A 1 -15.47 -19.92 67.75
N ALA A 2 -15.13 -20.87 66.91
CA ALA A 2 -14.77 -20.55 65.54
C ALA A 2 -16.03 -20.09 64.76
N LEU A 3 -15.99 -18.94 64.15
CA LEU A 3 -17.06 -18.49 63.27
C LEU A 3 -17.10 -19.48 62.09
N GLY A 4 -18.29 -20.02 61.81
CA GLY A 4 -18.49 -21.01 60.75
C GLY A 4 -18.05 -20.51 59.35
N THR A 5 -17.92 -21.43 58.39
CA THR A 5 -17.47 -21.18 57.01
C THR A 5 -18.55 -20.60 56.11
N ASP A 6 -19.75 -20.27 56.66
CA ASP A 6 -20.90 -19.75 55.89
C ASP A 6 -20.83 -18.21 55.72
N GLN A 7 -19.69 -17.73 55.28
CA GLN A 7 -19.48 -16.31 54.96
C GLN A 7 -19.88 -16.03 53.52
N VAL A 8 -20.54 -14.90 53.25
CA VAL A 8 -20.79 -14.43 51.91
C VAL A 8 -19.44 -14.00 51.28
N THR A 9 -18.92 -14.82 50.41
CA THR A 9 -17.67 -14.55 49.69
C THR A 9 -17.96 -13.86 48.37
N THR A 10 -16.95 -13.27 47.75
CA THR A 10 -17.05 -12.68 46.40
C THR A 10 -17.57 -13.68 45.37
N THR A 11 -17.32 -14.98 45.54
CA THR A 11 -17.84 -16.04 44.68
C THR A 11 -19.35 -16.22 44.82
N ILE A 12 -19.90 -16.11 46.06
CA ILE A 12 -21.34 -16.23 46.34
C ILE A 12 -22.05 -14.92 45.95
N ALA A 13 -21.41 -13.78 46.17
CA ALA A 13 -21.92 -12.45 45.81
C ALA A 13 -21.66 -12.04 44.35
N GLY A 14 -21.09 -12.90 43.51
CA GLY A 14 -20.71 -12.58 42.12
C GLY A 14 -21.85 -11.98 41.31
N ASN A 15 -23.08 -12.42 41.52
CA ASN A 15 -24.25 -11.88 40.81
C ASN A 15 -24.69 -10.48 41.31
N PHE A 16 -24.18 -10.04 42.45
CA PHE A 16 -24.51 -8.72 43.05
C PHE A 16 -23.38 -7.70 42.87
N ILE A 17 -22.20 -8.15 42.40
CA ILE A 17 -21.09 -7.25 42.13
C ILE A 17 -21.27 -6.75 40.70
N PRO A 18 -21.57 -5.46 40.50
CA PRO A 18 -21.70 -4.92 39.15
C PRO A 18 -20.36 -4.98 38.42
N GLU A 19 -20.37 -5.56 37.24
CA GLU A 19 -19.22 -5.47 36.32
C GLU A 19 -19.17 -4.06 35.74
N LEU A 20 -18.08 -3.35 36.02
CA LEU A 20 -17.81 -2.04 35.43
C LEU A 20 -17.11 -2.23 34.09
N TRP A 21 -17.82 -2.00 33.04
CA TRP A 21 -17.26 -1.94 31.69
C TRP A 21 -16.75 -0.53 31.42
N SER A 22 -15.63 -0.42 30.73
CA SER A 22 -15.14 0.88 30.28
C SER A 22 -16.08 1.44 29.21
N ASP A 23 -16.49 2.69 29.36
CA ASP A 23 -17.25 3.41 28.33
C ASP A 23 -16.39 3.73 27.10
N GLU A 24 -15.07 3.52 27.19
CA GLU A 24 -14.12 3.82 26.14
C GLU A 24 -13.79 2.55 25.35
N VAL A 25 -14.19 2.51 24.09
CA VAL A 25 -13.81 1.46 23.14
C VAL A 25 -12.45 1.80 22.56
N ILE A 26 -11.43 1.04 22.90
CA ILE A 26 -10.11 1.17 22.29
C ILE A 26 -10.12 0.41 20.97
N GLY A 27 -10.19 1.14 19.86
CA GLY A 27 -10.08 0.56 18.53
C GLY A 27 -8.69 -0.07 18.29
N ALA A 28 -8.64 -1.08 17.46
CA ALA A 28 -7.36 -1.66 17.01
C ALA A 28 -6.51 -0.63 16.29
N TYR A 29 -5.19 -0.71 16.46
CA TYR A 29 -4.26 0.09 15.67
C TYR A 29 -4.40 -0.27 14.19
N LYS A 30 -4.45 0.77 13.35
CA LYS A 30 -4.62 0.64 11.90
C LYS A 30 -3.27 0.71 11.20
N SER A 31 -3.12 0.01 10.08
CA SER A 31 -1.92 0.10 9.25
C SER A 31 -1.80 1.49 8.62
N ASN A 32 -0.56 1.90 8.33
CA ASN A 32 -0.30 3.17 7.68
C ASN A 32 -0.46 3.00 6.15
N LEU A 33 -1.53 3.53 5.61
CA LEU A 33 -1.86 3.48 4.20
C LEU A 33 -1.26 4.69 3.49
N VAL A 34 -0.33 4.46 2.59
CA VAL A 34 0.44 5.54 1.95
C VAL A 34 0.44 5.51 0.44
N VAL A 35 0.24 4.34 -0.18
CA VAL A 35 0.40 4.15 -1.64
C VAL A 35 -0.58 4.99 -2.42
N ALA A 36 -1.85 4.98 -2.03
CA ALA A 36 -2.90 5.75 -2.69
C ALA A 36 -2.64 7.28 -2.70
N ASN A 37 -1.77 7.78 -1.83
CA ASN A 37 -1.44 9.21 -1.79
C ASN A 37 -0.27 9.60 -2.69
N VAL A 38 0.52 8.62 -3.14
CA VAL A 38 1.75 8.83 -3.89
C VAL A 38 1.54 8.67 -5.40
N VAL A 39 0.49 7.94 -5.81
CA VAL A 39 0.18 7.63 -7.20
C VAL A 39 -0.63 8.73 -7.89
N THR A 40 -0.64 8.70 -9.23
CA THR A 40 -1.48 9.61 -10.02
C THR A 40 -2.95 9.25 -9.87
N LYS A 41 -3.77 10.25 -9.48
CA LYS A 41 -5.22 10.08 -9.31
C LYS A 41 -5.97 10.67 -10.51
N LEU A 42 -6.81 9.86 -11.13
CA LEU A 42 -7.75 10.28 -12.16
C LEU A 42 -9.16 10.34 -11.60
N ASN A 43 -9.77 11.51 -11.66
CA ASN A 43 -11.15 11.68 -11.22
C ASN A 43 -12.10 11.38 -12.39
N HIS A 44 -12.85 10.28 -12.29
CA HIS A 44 -13.88 9.87 -13.25
C HIS A 44 -15.29 9.96 -12.64
N LYS A 45 -15.44 10.65 -11.51
CA LYS A 45 -16.70 10.74 -10.75
C LYS A 45 -17.84 11.27 -11.61
N GLY A 46 -18.95 10.54 -11.62
CA GLY A 46 -20.17 10.90 -12.34
C GLY A 46 -20.13 10.70 -13.86
N LYS A 47 -19.06 10.19 -14.42
CA LYS A 47 -18.99 9.85 -15.85
C LYS A 47 -19.43 8.41 -16.09
N LYS A 48 -20.07 8.15 -17.24
CA LYS A 48 -20.42 6.82 -17.70
C LYS A 48 -19.23 6.24 -18.47
N GLY A 49 -18.99 4.95 -18.30
CA GLY A 49 -17.92 4.20 -18.94
C GLY A 49 -17.22 3.31 -17.93
N ASP A 50 -16.72 2.20 -18.38
CA ASP A 50 -16.02 1.16 -17.61
C ASP A 50 -14.50 1.22 -17.83
N THR A 51 -14.06 1.93 -18.86
CA THR A 51 -12.65 1.97 -19.25
C THR A 51 -12.22 3.39 -19.61
N ILE A 52 -11.09 3.82 -19.09
CA ILE A 52 -10.43 5.08 -19.43
C ILE A 52 -9.27 4.76 -20.37
N HIS A 53 -9.30 5.32 -21.57
CA HIS A 53 -8.22 5.18 -22.54
C HIS A 53 -7.24 6.34 -22.42
N ILE A 54 -5.99 6.03 -22.08
CA ILE A 54 -4.90 7.02 -22.00
C ILE A 54 -4.01 6.83 -23.22
N PRO A 55 -4.01 7.76 -24.19
CA PRO A 55 -3.16 7.66 -25.37
C PRO A 55 -1.69 7.90 -24.99
N VAL A 56 -0.82 7.00 -25.42
CA VAL A 56 0.63 7.12 -25.26
C VAL A 56 1.27 7.32 -26.63
N PRO A 57 1.63 8.56 -26.99
CA PRO A 57 2.28 8.83 -28.27
C PRO A 57 3.69 8.25 -28.27
N ASN A 58 4.05 7.58 -29.36
CA ASN A 58 5.40 7.10 -29.55
C ASN A 58 6.36 8.28 -29.84
N ARG A 59 7.55 8.23 -29.23
CA ARG A 59 8.61 9.22 -29.48
C ARG A 59 9.27 8.91 -30.80
N GLY A 60 9.37 9.92 -31.70
CA GLY A 60 10.14 9.83 -32.90
C GLY A 60 11.64 9.91 -32.65
N SER A 61 12.42 9.33 -33.54
CA SER A 61 13.88 9.48 -33.57
C SER A 61 14.28 10.40 -34.75
N ALA A 62 15.31 11.23 -34.54
CA ALA A 62 15.90 12.01 -35.60
C ALA A 62 16.77 11.09 -36.48
N SER A 63 16.64 11.23 -37.81
CA SER A 63 17.49 10.53 -38.76
C SER A 63 18.37 11.55 -39.53
N ALA A 64 19.61 11.15 -39.81
CA ALA A 64 20.52 11.97 -40.60
C ALA A 64 20.02 12.05 -42.05
N LYS A 65 19.95 13.26 -42.60
CA LYS A 65 19.59 13.50 -44.00
C LYS A 65 20.84 13.84 -44.80
N SER A 66 21.09 13.10 -45.86
CA SER A 66 22.16 13.41 -46.82
C SER A 66 21.71 14.48 -47.81
N ALA A 67 22.65 15.23 -48.40
CA ALA A 67 22.37 16.18 -49.44
C ALA A 67 21.75 15.47 -50.67
N ASN A 68 20.81 16.11 -51.37
CA ASN A 68 20.10 15.57 -52.53
C ASN A 68 19.24 14.32 -52.33
N THR A 69 18.93 13.92 -51.07
CA THR A 69 18.02 12.82 -50.79
C THR A 69 16.68 13.34 -50.27
N GLN A 70 15.61 12.60 -50.56
CA GLN A 70 14.28 12.91 -50.04
C GLN A 70 14.25 12.64 -48.50
N VAL A 71 13.41 13.40 -47.76
CA VAL A 71 13.18 13.18 -46.31
C VAL A 71 12.48 11.84 -46.13
N THR A 72 12.98 11.02 -45.19
CA THR A 72 12.34 9.78 -44.81
C THR A 72 11.28 10.11 -43.75
N LEU A 73 10.03 9.74 -44.02
CA LEU A 73 8.93 9.89 -43.03
C LEU A 73 9.02 8.81 -42.00
N SER A 74 8.99 9.19 -40.74
CA SER A 74 8.88 8.26 -39.62
C SER A 74 7.40 7.97 -39.37
N ALA A 75 7.03 6.71 -39.32
CA ALA A 75 5.66 6.30 -38.95
C ALA A 75 5.39 6.62 -37.48
N ALA A 76 4.28 7.27 -37.21
CA ALA A 76 3.79 7.50 -35.86
C ALA A 76 2.87 6.31 -35.46
N THR A 77 3.34 5.48 -34.53
CA THR A 77 2.53 4.42 -33.89
C THR A 77 2.14 4.89 -32.51
N ASN A 78 0.86 4.95 -32.22
CA ASN A 78 0.35 5.31 -30.89
C ASN A 78 -0.11 4.04 -30.18
N SER A 79 0.24 3.91 -28.92
CA SER A 79 -0.32 2.91 -28.03
C SER A 79 -1.35 3.54 -27.08
N VAL A 80 -2.18 2.71 -26.46
CA VAL A 80 -3.21 3.14 -25.53
C VAL A 80 -3.07 2.30 -24.28
N ILE A 81 -3.04 2.95 -23.11
CA ILE A 81 -3.17 2.30 -21.81
C ILE A 81 -4.63 2.34 -21.42
N ASN A 82 -5.19 1.18 -21.12
CA ASN A 82 -6.56 1.04 -20.70
C ASN A 82 -6.61 0.89 -19.19
N VAL A 83 -7.30 1.80 -18.52
CA VAL A 83 -7.59 1.71 -17.11
C VAL A 83 -9.03 1.24 -16.94
N SER A 84 -9.22 -0.02 -16.58
CA SER A 84 -10.55 -0.61 -16.33
C SER A 84 -11.03 -0.24 -14.93
N ILE A 85 -12.28 0.18 -14.83
CA ILE A 85 -12.97 0.46 -13.57
C ILE A 85 -13.87 -0.73 -13.30
N ASP A 86 -13.31 -1.76 -12.72
CA ASP A 86 -13.96 -3.06 -12.49
C ASP A 86 -14.05 -3.45 -11.01
N LYS A 87 -13.46 -2.64 -10.13
CA LYS A 87 -13.39 -2.93 -8.71
C LYS A 87 -14.52 -2.23 -7.96
N HIS A 88 -15.44 -3.05 -7.43
CA HIS A 88 -16.53 -2.60 -6.58
C HIS A 88 -16.47 -3.33 -5.26
N TYR A 89 -16.04 -2.64 -4.21
CA TYR A 89 -15.95 -3.21 -2.87
C TYR A 89 -16.99 -2.60 -1.95
N GLU A 90 -17.51 -3.43 -1.06
CA GLU A 90 -18.51 -3.07 -0.06
C GLU A 90 -18.09 -3.52 1.34
N TYR A 91 -18.56 -2.78 2.32
CA TYR A 91 -18.54 -3.15 3.72
C TYR A 91 -19.95 -2.99 4.28
N SER A 92 -20.55 -4.09 4.75
CA SER A 92 -21.93 -4.10 5.24
C SER A 92 -22.00 -4.70 6.64
N LYS A 93 -22.74 -4.03 7.54
CA LYS A 93 -23.03 -4.52 8.89
C LYS A 93 -24.49 -4.28 9.22
N LEU A 94 -25.14 -5.28 9.80
CA LEU A 94 -26.48 -5.19 10.38
C LEU A 94 -26.33 -5.06 11.89
N ILE A 95 -26.90 -4.00 12.46
CA ILE A 95 -26.90 -3.73 13.90
C ILE A 95 -28.34 -3.91 14.36
N GLU A 96 -28.56 -4.91 15.22
CA GLU A 96 -29.87 -5.14 15.81
C GLU A 96 -30.20 -4.08 16.86
N ASP A 97 -31.47 -3.69 16.93
CA ASP A 97 -31.96 -2.67 17.88
C ASP A 97 -31.63 -3.01 19.33
N ILE A 98 -31.75 -4.30 19.70
CA ILE A 98 -31.45 -4.76 21.05
C ILE A 98 -29.96 -4.59 21.39
N ALA A 99 -29.07 -4.82 20.43
CA ALA A 99 -27.64 -4.64 20.62
C ALA A 99 -27.26 -3.17 20.80
N GLU A 100 -27.87 -2.27 20.00
CA GLU A 100 -27.61 -0.83 20.10
C GLU A 100 -28.15 -0.23 21.41
N VAL A 101 -29.32 -0.68 21.87
CA VAL A 101 -29.90 -0.20 23.15
C VAL A 101 -29.12 -0.67 24.36
N GLN A 102 -28.53 -1.87 24.31
CA GLN A 102 -27.76 -2.44 25.41
C GLN A 102 -26.27 -2.07 25.38
N ALA A 103 -25.77 -1.53 24.27
CA ALA A 103 -24.38 -1.12 24.14
C ALA A 103 -24.11 0.18 24.91
N LEU A 104 -23.03 0.22 25.69
CA LEU A 104 -22.58 1.40 26.42
C LEU A 104 -22.02 2.50 25.52
N ALA A 105 -21.51 2.14 24.34
CA ALA A 105 -20.93 3.05 23.37
C ALA A 105 -21.65 2.96 22.02
N SER A 106 -21.61 4.04 21.23
CA SER A 106 -22.19 4.04 19.89
C SER A 106 -21.45 3.08 18.96
N MET A 107 -22.00 1.91 18.74
CA MET A 107 -21.47 0.89 17.84
C MET A 107 -21.46 1.40 16.38
N ARG A 108 -22.42 2.22 16.00
CA ARG A 108 -22.53 2.78 14.66
C ARG A 108 -21.29 3.60 14.27
N LYS A 109 -20.81 4.47 15.16
CA LYS A 109 -19.63 5.29 14.89
C LYS A 109 -18.40 4.43 14.67
N PHE A 110 -18.21 3.42 15.52
CA PHE A 110 -17.09 2.48 15.39
C PHE A 110 -17.10 1.77 14.03
N TYR A 111 -18.25 1.20 13.63
CA TYR A 111 -18.35 0.50 12.34
C TYR A 111 -18.25 1.44 11.13
N THR A 112 -18.66 2.71 11.25
CA THR A 112 -18.47 3.69 10.19
C THR A 112 -17.00 4.01 9.96
N ASP A 113 -16.25 4.20 11.05
CA ASP A 113 -14.82 4.48 10.98
C ASP A 113 -14.03 3.25 10.49
N ASP A 114 -14.47 2.05 10.89
CA ASP A 114 -13.87 0.79 10.45
C ASP A 114 -14.13 0.51 8.96
N ALA A 115 -15.34 0.81 8.47
CA ALA A 115 -15.69 0.69 7.06
C ALA A 115 -14.81 1.57 6.16
N GLY A 116 -14.60 2.83 6.57
CA GLY A 116 -13.73 3.75 5.85
C GLY A 116 -12.30 3.23 5.76
N TYR A 117 -11.79 2.69 6.87
CA TYR A 117 -10.46 2.10 6.91
C TYR A 117 -10.37 0.81 6.06
N ALA A 118 -11.33 -0.10 6.15
CA ALA A 118 -11.34 -1.35 5.39
C ALA A 118 -11.35 -1.11 3.88
N LEU A 119 -12.17 -0.18 3.40
CA LEU A 119 -12.21 0.19 1.99
C LEU A 119 -10.91 0.88 1.54
N ALA A 120 -10.32 1.73 2.37
CA ALA A 120 -9.05 2.36 2.06
C ALA A 120 -7.89 1.35 2.01
N THR A 121 -7.89 0.35 2.91
CA THR A 121 -6.91 -0.74 2.90
C THR A 121 -7.01 -1.54 1.60
N GLN A 122 -8.22 -1.85 1.14
CA GLN A 122 -8.41 -2.59 -0.10
C GLN A 122 -7.88 -1.83 -1.33
N VAL A 123 -8.07 -0.51 -1.37
CA VAL A 123 -7.49 0.33 -2.44
C VAL A 123 -5.95 0.28 -2.42
N ASP A 124 -5.37 0.34 -1.23
CA ASP A 124 -3.91 0.29 -1.06
C ASP A 124 -3.36 -1.09 -1.44
N ASP A 125 -4.04 -2.18 -1.05
CA ASP A 125 -3.69 -3.57 -1.41
C ASP A 125 -3.71 -3.79 -2.93
N ASP A 126 -4.74 -3.30 -3.60
CA ASP A 126 -4.85 -3.39 -5.06
C ASP A 126 -3.74 -2.61 -5.79
N LEU A 127 -3.31 -1.47 -5.25
CA LEU A 127 -2.19 -0.71 -5.79
C LEU A 127 -0.85 -1.41 -5.54
N VAL A 128 -0.69 -2.03 -4.39
CA VAL A 128 0.52 -2.78 -4.01
C VAL A 128 0.70 -4.02 -4.89
N THR A 129 -0.38 -4.70 -5.24
CA THR A 129 -0.34 -5.86 -6.14
C THR A 129 0.23 -5.50 -7.53
N LEU A 130 0.03 -4.26 -7.99
CA LEU A 130 0.60 -3.79 -9.26
C LEU A 130 2.12 -3.61 -9.23
N TRP A 131 2.77 -3.63 -8.06
CA TRP A 131 4.24 -3.55 -8.00
C TRP A 131 4.93 -4.74 -8.68
N GLU A 132 4.27 -5.89 -8.75
CA GLU A 132 4.76 -7.06 -9.50
C GLU A 132 4.89 -6.80 -11.01
N ALA A 133 4.03 -5.93 -11.56
CA ALA A 133 4.07 -5.59 -12.98
C ALA A 133 5.21 -4.64 -13.35
N LEU A 134 5.79 -3.96 -12.37
CA LEU A 134 6.88 -3.01 -12.62
C LEU A 134 8.12 -3.72 -13.20
N GLN A 135 8.86 -3.01 -14.03
CA GLN A 135 10.05 -3.53 -14.74
C GLN A 135 9.74 -4.71 -15.70
N GLY A 136 8.49 -4.82 -16.18
CA GLY A 136 8.07 -5.84 -17.13
C GLY A 136 7.62 -7.15 -16.51
N GLY A 137 7.29 -7.14 -15.22
CA GLY A 137 6.66 -8.27 -14.53
C GLY A 137 5.18 -8.46 -14.91
N THR A 138 4.53 -9.41 -14.27
CA THR A 138 3.10 -9.68 -14.40
C THR A 138 2.43 -9.54 -13.05
N ALA A 139 1.46 -8.67 -12.92
CA ALA A 139 0.73 -8.49 -11.67
C ALA A 139 -0.17 -9.68 -11.34
N GLY A 140 -0.27 -10.01 -10.06
CA GLY A 140 -1.23 -10.98 -9.54
C GLY A 140 -0.82 -12.45 -9.69
N GLY A 141 0.48 -12.72 -9.78
CA GLY A 141 0.99 -14.09 -9.70
C GLY A 141 0.97 -14.61 -8.26
N ASP A 142 0.12 -15.61 -7.98
CA ASP A 142 0.12 -16.35 -6.70
C ASP A 142 1.22 -17.44 -6.66
N ASP A 143 2.09 -17.46 -7.63
CA ASP A 143 3.10 -18.52 -7.80
C ASP A 143 4.38 -18.20 -7.01
N ALA A 144 5.15 -19.26 -6.72
CA ALA A 144 6.47 -19.17 -6.11
C ALA A 144 7.47 -18.28 -6.90
N ASN A 145 7.10 -17.88 -8.10
CA ASN A 145 7.83 -16.99 -8.99
C ASN A 145 7.27 -15.55 -9.03
N ALA A 146 6.30 -15.22 -8.21
CA ALA A 146 5.91 -13.83 -7.98
C ALA A 146 7.15 -13.02 -7.59
N TRP A 147 7.25 -11.78 -8.04
CA TRP A 147 8.37 -10.88 -7.74
C TRP A 147 9.72 -11.21 -8.41
N GLU A 148 9.79 -12.12 -9.40
CA GLU A 148 11.06 -12.39 -10.12
C GLU A 148 11.66 -11.19 -10.84
N THR A 149 10.87 -10.15 -11.09
CA THR A 149 11.34 -8.87 -11.64
C THR A 149 11.81 -7.88 -10.58
N ALA A 150 11.52 -8.17 -9.30
CA ALA A 150 12.02 -7.38 -8.17
C ALA A 150 13.50 -7.65 -7.92
N TYR A 151 14.17 -6.71 -7.30
CA TYR A 151 15.61 -6.78 -7.00
C TYR A 151 15.84 -7.05 -5.53
N ILE A 152 16.94 -7.68 -5.18
CA ILE A 152 17.33 -7.86 -3.78
C ILE A 152 17.86 -6.53 -3.20
N GLY A 153 17.52 -6.26 -1.93
CA GLY A 153 17.86 -5.01 -1.25
C GLY A 153 19.34 -4.72 -1.15
N SER A 154 20.19 -5.74 -1.04
CA SER A 154 21.64 -5.56 -0.83
C SER A 154 22.38 -5.01 -2.05
N THR A 155 21.99 -5.41 -3.26
CA THR A 155 22.70 -5.02 -4.49
C THR A 155 21.88 -4.11 -5.39
N GLY A 156 20.55 -4.21 -5.40
CA GLY A 156 19.67 -3.51 -6.32
C GLY A 156 19.88 -3.87 -7.79
N THR A 157 20.71 -4.87 -8.09
CA THR A 157 21.05 -5.31 -9.44
C THR A 157 20.74 -6.78 -9.69
N THR A 158 20.74 -7.60 -8.64
CA THR A 158 20.41 -9.01 -8.71
C THR A 158 18.91 -9.18 -8.56
N LEU A 159 18.30 -9.96 -9.43
CA LEU A 159 16.89 -10.29 -9.35
C LEU A 159 16.59 -11.22 -8.18
N TYR A 160 15.41 -11.08 -7.62
CA TYR A 160 14.91 -11.99 -6.60
C TYR A 160 14.58 -13.35 -7.22
N THR A 161 14.81 -14.41 -6.46
CA THR A 161 14.52 -15.79 -6.86
C THR A 161 13.58 -16.42 -5.86
N GLY A 162 12.31 -16.62 -6.25
CA GLY A 162 11.25 -17.07 -5.34
C GLY A 162 11.41 -18.51 -4.82
N ASN A 163 12.05 -19.42 -5.59
CA ASN A 163 12.19 -20.83 -5.19
C ASN A 163 13.23 -21.09 -4.09
N SER A 164 14.21 -20.21 -3.97
CA SER A 164 15.23 -20.28 -2.91
C SER A 164 15.55 -18.85 -2.50
N SER A 165 14.84 -18.30 -1.53
CA SER A 165 14.99 -16.90 -1.15
C SER A 165 16.46 -16.47 -1.17
N ASN A 166 16.78 -15.54 -2.06
CA ASN A 166 18.04 -14.82 -2.11
C ASN A 166 17.90 -13.40 -1.56
N ALA A 167 16.81 -13.13 -0.82
CA ALA A 167 16.59 -11.84 -0.19
C ALA A 167 17.75 -11.47 0.73
N ALA A 168 18.09 -10.19 0.76
CA ALA A 168 19.16 -9.69 1.61
C ALA A 168 18.83 -8.27 2.04
N ASP A 169 19.31 -7.90 3.22
CA ASP A 169 19.07 -6.60 3.86
C ASP A 169 19.44 -5.45 2.93
N ILE A 170 18.70 -4.35 3.07
CA ILE A 170 18.96 -3.17 2.26
C ILE A 170 20.31 -2.56 2.61
N THR A 171 21.07 -2.18 1.59
CA THR A 171 22.34 -1.47 1.75
C THR A 171 22.31 -0.13 1.04
N ASP A 172 23.22 0.75 1.39
CA ASP A 172 23.44 2.04 0.68
C ASP A 172 23.73 1.81 -0.82
N ALA A 173 24.52 0.79 -1.13
CA ALA A 173 24.84 0.44 -2.51
C ALA A 173 23.60 -0.04 -3.28
N GLY A 174 22.78 -0.88 -2.64
CA GLY A 174 21.52 -1.36 -3.21
C GLY A 174 20.56 -0.22 -3.48
N LEU A 175 20.35 0.67 -2.52
CA LEU A 175 19.46 1.82 -2.68
C LEU A 175 19.90 2.74 -3.84
N ARG A 176 21.20 3.03 -3.94
CA ARG A 176 21.73 3.83 -5.07
C ARG A 176 21.57 3.12 -6.41
N ALA A 177 21.67 1.79 -6.46
CA ALA A 177 21.45 1.03 -7.67
C ALA A 177 19.98 1.06 -8.11
N LEU A 178 19.03 1.00 -7.17
CA LEU A 178 17.60 1.16 -7.46
C LEU A 178 17.28 2.55 -8.03
N ILE A 179 17.86 3.61 -7.44
CA ILE A 179 17.71 4.97 -7.94
C ILE A 179 18.29 5.12 -9.34
N LEU A 180 19.49 4.57 -9.58
CA LEU A 180 20.14 4.59 -10.89
C LEU A 180 19.30 3.94 -11.99
N ARG A 181 18.46 2.94 -11.67
CA ARG A 181 17.55 2.33 -12.64
C ARG A 181 16.51 3.31 -13.13
N LEU A 182 15.89 4.07 -12.23
CA LEU A 182 14.94 5.10 -12.60
C LEU A 182 15.61 6.21 -13.42
N ASP A 183 16.85 6.57 -13.09
CA ASP A 183 17.62 7.57 -13.83
C ASP A 183 17.93 7.09 -15.26
N ASN A 184 18.34 5.82 -15.40
CA ASN A 184 18.59 5.21 -16.72
C ASN A 184 17.32 5.09 -17.57
N ALA A 185 16.14 4.95 -16.93
CA ALA A 185 14.85 4.96 -17.59
C ALA A 185 14.34 6.39 -17.92
N ASN A 186 15.16 7.43 -17.68
CA ASN A 186 14.80 8.83 -17.86
C ASN A 186 13.53 9.24 -17.10
N VAL A 187 13.32 8.70 -15.90
CA VAL A 187 12.23 9.09 -15.00
C VAL A 187 12.65 10.39 -14.29
N PRO A 188 11.78 11.41 -14.20
CA PRO A 188 12.08 12.64 -13.47
C PRO A 188 12.51 12.35 -12.02
N MET A 189 13.39 13.18 -11.48
CA MET A 189 13.85 13.04 -10.08
C MET A 189 12.83 13.52 -9.06
N ASP A 190 11.91 14.41 -9.48
CA ASP A 190 10.86 14.93 -8.63
C ASP A 190 9.74 13.90 -8.42
N ASN A 191 9.06 13.98 -7.29
CA ASN A 191 7.92 13.11 -6.95
C ASN A 191 8.25 11.60 -6.94
N ARG A 192 9.46 11.26 -6.56
CA ARG A 192 9.85 9.87 -6.27
C ARG A 192 9.59 9.57 -4.81
N SER A 193 9.07 8.40 -4.54
CA SER A 193 8.81 7.92 -3.18
C SER A 193 9.31 6.50 -3.00
N LEU A 194 9.92 6.26 -1.86
CA LEU A 194 10.39 4.96 -1.42
C LEU A 194 9.43 4.44 -0.35
N ILE A 195 8.63 3.45 -0.69
CA ILE A 195 7.69 2.80 0.24
C ILE A 195 8.36 1.54 0.76
N ILE A 196 8.50 1.46 2.08
CA ILE A 196 9.27 0.42 2.75
C ILE A 196 8.46 -0.25 3.87
N PRO A 197 8.67 -1.55 4.10
CA PRO A 197 8.17 -2.20 5.29
C PRO A 197 8.95 -1.73 6.54
N PRO A 198 8.39 -1.89 7.76
CA PRO A 198 9.03 -1.43 9.00
C PRO A 198 10.42 -2.02 9.25
N ILE A 199 10.69 -3.24 8.78
CA ILE A 199 12.00 -3.89 8.91
C ILE A 199 13.08 -3.09 8.18
N VAL A 200 12.82 -2.68 6.94
CA VAL A 200 13.74 -1.85 6.15
C VAL A 200 14.00 -0.50 6.81
N SER A 201 12.99 0.07 7.47
CA SER A 201 13.17 1.30 8.25
C SER A 201 14.18 1.10 9.39
N SER A 202 14.15 -0.06 10.06
CA SER A 202 15.13 -0.42 11.09
C SER A 202 16.55 -0.55 10.51
N ASP A 203 16.67 -1.22 9.34
CA ASP A 203 17.95 -1.42 8.67
C ASP A 203 18.56 -0.10 8.20
N LEU A 204 17.73 0.81 7.66
CA LEU A 204 18.18 2.13 7.25
C LEU A 204 18.67 2.97 8.45
N LEU A 205 18.04 2.83 9.62
CA LEU A 205 18.51 3.48 10.85
C LEU A 205 19.82 2.89 11.36
N ALA A 206 20.16 1.66 11.02
CA ALA A 206 21.45 1.04 11.35
C ALA A 206 22.59 1.52 10.44
N LEU A 207 22.30 2.11 9.28
CA LEU A 207 23.30 2.63 8.37
C LEU A 207 23.84 3.98 8.86
N SER A 208 25.11 4.05 9.24
CA SER A 208 25.77 5.25 9.80
C SER A 208 25.62 6.46 8.88
N ARG A 209 25.63 6.26 7.56
CA ARG A 209 25.48 7.34 6.58
C ARG A 209 24.16 8.11 6.70
N PHE A 210 23.09 7.47 7.18
CA PHE A 210 21.77 8.11 7.31
C PHE A 210 21.45 8.55 8.74
N THR A 211 22.26 8.19 9.71
CA THR A 211 21.99 8.46 11.13
C THR A 211 23.04 9.33 11.80
N GLU A 212 24.31 9.19 11.43
CA GLU A 212 25.39 9.93 12.07
C GLU A 212 25.41 11.42 11.66
N GLN A 213 25.49 12.29 12.63
CA GLN A 213 25.54 13.74 12.44
C GLN A 213 26.70 14.18 11.53
N ALA A 214 27.82 13.44 11.53
CA ALA A 214 28.97 13.72 10.69
C ALA A 214 28.66 13.65 9.18
N TYR A 215 27.65 12.83 8.79
CA TYR A 215 27.25 12.67 7.39
C TYR A 215 26.03 13.53 7.02
N ILE A 216 25.08 13.72 7.94
CA ILE A 216 23.79 14.39 7.68
C ILE A 216 23.85 15.89 8.01
N GLY A 217 24.78 16.31 8.88
CA GLY A 217 24.85 17.67 9.36
C GLY A 217 23.84 18.04 10.46
N SER A 218 22.76 17.27 10.61
CA SER A 218 21.79 17.39 11.70
C SER A 218 21.51 16.02 12.33
N GLY A 219 21.54 15.94 13.66
CA GLY A 219 21.27 14.69 14.39
C GLY A 219 19.79 14.34 14.58
N ASP A 220 18.92 14.84 13.72
CA ASP A 220 17.46 14.73 13.91
C ASP A 220 16.94 13.32 13.66
N ALA A 221 17.54 12.56 12.76
CA ALA A 221 17.15 11.17 12.49
C ALA A 221 17.34 10.27 13.73
N ILE A 222 18.45 10.44 14.45
CA ILE A 222 18.72 9.70 15.69
C ILE A 222 17.73 10.08 16.80
N LYS A 223 17.35 11.36 16.87
CA LYS A 223 16.44 11.86 17.92
C LYS A 223 14.98 11.51 17.66
N THR A 224 14.55 11.55 16.40
CA THR A 224 13.14 11.41 16.03
C THR A 224 12.80 10.02 15.52
N GLY A 225 13.79 9.21 15.12
CA GLY A 225 13.58 7.92 14.46
C GLY A 225 12.92 8.03 13.09
N LYS A 226 12.82 9.23 12.51
CA LYS A 226 12.22 9.46 11.19
C LYS A 226 13.29 9.76 10.17
N ILE A 227 13.28 8.97 9.10
CA ILE A 227 14.07 9.25 7.89
C ILE A 227 13.10 9.94 6.93
N GLY A 228 13.28 11.26 6.73
CA GLY A 228 12.39 12.04 5.88
C GLY A 228 12.65 11.82 4.40
N GLN A 229 13.89 12.07 3.97
CA GLN A 229 14.33 11.93 2.58
C GLN A 229 15.72 11.29 2.51
N ILE A 230 15.91 10.43 1.52
CA ILE A 230 17.19 9.81 1.19
C ILE A 230 17.48 10.07 -0.29
N TYR A 231 18.61 10.70 -0.62
CA TYR A 231 18.98 11.01 -2.00
C TYR A 231 17.91 11.75 -2.81
N GLY A 232 17.14 12.62 -2.14
CA GLY A 232 16.05 13.37 -2.77
C GLY A 232 14.75 12.55 -2.98
N VAL A 233 14.66 11.36 -2.42
CA VAL A 233 13.48 10.50 -2.45
C VAL A 233 12.79 10.51 -1.09
N ASP A 234 11.48 10.74 -1.06
CA ASP A 234 10.68 10.70 0.16
C ASP A 234 10.53 9.25 0.66
N VAL A 235 10.83 9.03 1.94
CA VAL A 235 10.73 7.70 2.56
C VAL A 235 9.43 7.57 3.34
N LEU A 236 8.62 6.59 2.97
CA LEU A 236 7.34 6.30 3.57
C LEU A 236 7.33 4.87 4.12
N VAL A 237 6.98 4.71 5.39
CA VAL A 237 6.89 3.40 6.04
C VAL A 237 5.45 2.94 6.03
N SER A 238 5.20 1.75 5.48
CA SER A 238 3.88 1.10 5.48
C SER A 238 3.96 -0.33 5.99
N THR A 239 3.03 -0.69 6.85
CA THR A 239 2.84 -2.08 7.28
C THR A 239 2.09 -2.92 6.25
N ASN A 240 1.50 -2.26 5.24
CA ASN A 240 0.73 -2.88 4.16
C ASN A 240 1.61 -3.32 2.97
N CYS A 241 2.93 -3.31 3.14
CA CYS A 241 3.84 -3.85 2.14
C CYS A 241 3.65 -5.37 1.99
N PRO A 242 3.63 -5.90 0.75
CA PRO A 242 3.37 -7.30 0.50
C PRO A 242 4.46 -8.20 1.06
N THR A 243 4.09 -9.45 1.26
CA THR A 243 5.01 -10.52 1.64
C THR A 243 5.12 -11.50 0.49
N THR A 244 6.32 -11.99 0.24
CA THR A 244 6.50 -13.14 -0.64
C THR A 244 6.58 -14.39 0.22
N THR A 245 5.92 -15.47 -0.22
CA THR A 245 6.07 -16.78 0.40
C THR A 245 6.93 -17.62 -0.51
N THR A 246 8.12 -17.98 -0.07
CA THR A 246 9.00 -18.88 -0.83
C THR A 246 8.62 -20.33 -0.56
N ALA A 247 9.02 -21.23 -1.46
CA ALA A 247 8.89 -22.67 -1.25
C ALA A 247 9.57 -23.14 0.05
N ASP A 248 10.49 -22.36 0.58
CA ASP A 248 11.31 -22.66 1.75
C ASP A 248 10.75 -22.05 3.05
N THR A 249 9.47 -21.63 3.06
CA THR A 249 8.76 -21.04 4.21
C THR A 249 9.30 -19.71 4.73
N ALA A 250 10.33 -19.14 4.12
CA ALA A 250 10.76 -17.79 4.45
C ALA A 250 9.73 -16.75 3.97
N THR A 251 9.36 -15.84 4.83
CA THR A 251 8.45 -14.76 4.50
C THR A 251 9.26 -13.49 4.28
N ASP A 252 9.56 -13.19 3.01
CA ASP A 252 10.27 -11.97 2.67
C ASP A 252 9.30 -10.80 2.52
N ARG A 253 9.79 -9.58 2.66
CA ARG A 253 9.03 -8.35 2.54
C ARG A 253 9.41 -7.59 1.29
N VAL A 254 8.42 -6.99 0.65
CA VAL A 254 8.62 -6.21 -0.57
C VAL A 254 8.49 -4.73 -0.27
N GLY A 255 9.46 -3.95 -0.73
CA GLY A 255 9.38 -2.50 -0.80
C GLY A 255 9.38 -2.04 -2.25
N CYS A 256 9.00 -0.79 -2.48
CA CYS A 256 8.95 -0.23 -3.83
C CYS A 256 9.48 1.20 -3.87
N LEU A 257 10.36 1.47 -4.82
CA LEU A 257 10.76 2.82 -5.21
C LEU A 257 9.95 3.18 -6.47
N LEU A 258 9.09 4.17 -6.37
CA LEU A 258 8.21 4.56 -7.47
C LEU A 258 8.19 6.07 -7.70
N HIS A 259 7.96 6.46 -8.94
CA HIS A 259 7.56 7.80 -9.33
C HIS A 259 6.04 7.88 -9.37
N LYS A 260 5.49 9.06 -9.13
CA LYS A 260 4.04 9.29 -9.11
C LYS A 260 3.31 8.75 -10.35
N ASP A 261 3.95 8.81 -11.53
CA ASP A 261 3.36 8.36 -12.80
C ASP A 261 3.59 6.87 -13.09
N ALA A 262 4.09 6.08 -12.12
CA ALA A 262 4.22 4.64 -12.29
C ALA A 262 2.84 3.95 -12.32
N LEU A 263 1.97 4.35 -11.41
CA LEU A 263 0.66 3.77 -11.20
C LEU A 263 -0.44 4.84 -11.26
N VAL A 264 -1.64 4.42 -11.59
CA VAL A 264 -2.81 5.29 -11.65
C VAL A 264 -3.97 4.67 -10.87
N LEU A 265 -4.64 5.53 -10.10
CA LEU A 265 -5.89 5.23 -9.42
C LEU A 265 -7.01 6.06 -10.06
N ALA A 266 -7.98 5.39 -10.67
CA ALA A 266 -9.16 6.02 -11.28
C ALA A 266 -10.37 5.82 -10.36
N GLU A 267 -10.91 6.89 -9.83
CA GLU A 267 -12.04 6.87 -8.89
C GLU A 267 -13.33 7.28 -9.60
N GLN A 268 -14.30 6.36 -9.70
CA GLN A 268 -15.61 6.63 -10.28
C GLN A 268 -16.66 6.97 -9.22
N VAL A 269 -16.68 6.21 -8.12
CA VAL A 269 -17.51 6.48 -6.96
C VAL A 269 -16.60 6.47 -5.74
N GLY A 270 -16.46 7.61 -5.10
CA GLY A 270 -15.77 7.70 -3.81
C GLY A 270 -16.54 6.95 -2.72
N VAL A 271 -15.90 6.73 -1.59
CA VAL A 271 -16.56 6.06 -0.45
C VAL A 271 -17.87 6.78 -0.12
N ARG A 272 -18.96 6.06 -0.23
CA ARG A 272 -20.30 6.51 0.18
C ARG A 272 -20.88 5.55 1.20
N SER A 273 -21.61 6.09 2.16
CA SER A 273 -22.25 5.31 3.20
C SER A 273 -23.75 5.51 3.15
N GLN A 274 -24.49 4.43 3.30
CA GLN A 274 -25.95 4.41 3.33
C GLN A 274 -26.43 3.59 4.51
N THR A 275 -27.57 3.99 5.09
CA THR A 275 -28.22 3.23 6.15
C THR A 275 -29.68 2.98 5.79
N GLN A 276 -30.13 1.77 6.07
CA GLN A 276 -31.52 1.38 5.86
C GLN A 276 -31.98 0.49 7.02
N TYR A 277 -33.14 0.83 7.60
CA TYR A 277 -33.79 -0.02 8.58
C TYR A 277 -34.37 -1.28 7.90
N LYS A 278 -34.05 -2.45 8.40
CA LYS A 278 -34.55 -3.75 7.93
C LYS A 278 -35.54 -4.31 8.92
N GLN A 279 -36.84 -4.18 8.61
CA GLN A 279 -37.92 -4.66 9.47
C GLN A 279 -37.91 -6.17 9.70
N GLU A 280 -37.38 -6.92 8.73
CA GLU A 280 -37.28 -8.39 8.81
C GLU A 280 -36.30 -8.85 9.89
N TYR A 281 -35.31 -8.02 10.21
CA TYR A 281 -34.24 -8.32 11.17
C TYR A 281 -34.25 -7.41 12.39
N LEU A 282 -35.22 -6.46 12.49
CA LEU A 282 -35.31 -5.47 13.56
C LEU A 282 -33.97 -4.82 13.85
N GLY A 283 -33.37 -4.24 12.80
CA GLY A 283 -32.07 -3.62 12.90
C GLY A 283 -31.73 -2.67 11.75
N ASP A 284 -30.74 -1.82 11.97
CA ASP A 284 -30.20 -0.90 10.99
C ASP A 284 -29.11 -1.57 10.15
N LEU A 285 -29.31 -1.66 8.84
CA LEU A 285 -28.28 -2.07 7.89
C LEU A 285 -27.45 -0.84 7.49
N PHE A 286 -26.18 -0.86 7.85
CA PHE A 286 -25.16 0.08 7.40
C PHE A 286 -24.37 -0.53 6.25
N THR A 287 -24.24 0.18 5.13
CA THR A 287 -23.49 -0.25 3.96
C THR A 287 -22.61 0.90 3.48
N SER A 288 -21.33 0.63 3.30
CA SER A 288 -20.38 1.54 2.63
C SER A 288 -19.83 0.85 1.40
N ASP A 289 -19.73 1.57 0.28
CA ASP A 289 -19.17 1.04 -0.96
C ASP A 289 -18.29 2.07 -1.69
N THR A 290 -17.43 1.57 -2.56
CA THR A 290 -16.58 2.38 -3.45
C THR A 290 -16.40 1.66 -4.79
N ILE A 291 -16.27 2.44 -5.88
CA ILE A 291 -16.01 1.93 -7.23
C ILE A 291 -14.81 2.66 -7.80
N TYR A 292 -13.78 1.89 -8.14
CA TYR A 292 -12.53 2.42 -8.67
C TYR A 292 -11.86 1.43 -9.64
N GLY A 293 -10.81 1.90 -10.29
CA GLY A 293 -9.91 1.09 -11.10
C GLY A 293 -8.48 1.46 -10.81
N VAL A 294 -7.58 0.49 -10.88
CA VAL A 294 -6.14 0.69 -10.75
C VAL A 294 -5.44 0.10 -11.95
N ALA A 295 -4.40 0.75 -12.41
CA ALA A 295 -3.59 0.26 -13.51
C ALA A 295 -2.15 0.77 -13.43
N GLU A 296 -1.27 0.05 -14.09
CA GLU A 296 0.09 0.51 -14.37
C GLU A 296 0.05 1.54 -15.49
N LEU A 297 0.72 2.66 -15.29
CA LEU A 297 0.84 3.71 -16.30
C LEU A 297 2.20 3.65 -17.00
N ARG A 298 3.28 3.45 -16.25
CA ARG A 298 4.64 3.30 -16.75
C ARG A 298 5.40 2.25 -15.96
N ASN A 299 5.71 1.12 -16.56
CA ASN A 299 6.39 0.01 -15.89
C ASN A 299 7.85 0.33 -15.53
N ASP A 300 8.50 1.21 -16.28
CA ASP A 300 9.88 1.66 -16.06
C ASP A 300 9.99 2.77 -14.99
N ALA A 301 8.86 3.31 -14.52
CA ALA A 301 8.82 4.38 -13.53
C ALA A 301 8.76 3.91 -12.07
N GLY A 302 8.84 2.62 -11.83
CA GLY A 302 8.92 2.03 -10.50
C GLY A 302 9.80 0.80 -10.47
N VAL A 303 10.36 0.49 -9.30
CA VAL A 303 11.22 -0.66 -9.07
C VAL A 303 10.87 -1.29 -7.73
N ALA A 304 10.41 -2.54 -7.75
CA ALA A 304 10.21 -3.32 -6.56
C ALA A 304 11.52 -3.96 -6.07
N PHE A 305 11.67 -4.09 -4.77
CA PHE A 305 12.81 -4.80 -4.17
C PHE A 305 12.36 -5.65 -2.99
N VAL A 306 13.08 -6.74 -2.77
CA VAL A 306 12.76 -7.74 -1.74
C VAL A 306 13.87 -7.76 -0.69
N VAL A 307 13.46 -7.85 0.56
CA VAL A 307 14.31 -7.95 1.74
C VAL A 307 13.82 -9.09 2.64
N PRO A 308 14.68 -9.67 3.49
CA PRO A 308 14.24 -10.66 4.46
C PRO A 308 13.13 -10.11 5.37
N GLY A 309 12.21 -10.96 5.79
CA GLY A 309 11.10 -10.57 6.64
C GLY A 309 11.40 -10.65 8.14
N THR A 310 12.58 -11.15 8.52
CA THR A 310 13.02 -11.31 9.91
C THR A 310 14.46 -10.88 10.07
#